data_7398b854b7dfc7e616e42c728ac00a5a
#
_entry.id   7398b854b7dfc7e616e42c728ac00a5a
#
_cell.length_a   1.000
_cell.length_b   1.000
_cell.length_c   1.000
_cell.angle_alpha   90.00
_cell.angle_beta   90.00
_cell.angle_gamma   90.00
#
_symmetry.space_group_name_H-M   'P 1'
#
loop_
_entity.id
_entity.type
_entity.pdbx_description
1 polymer ?
#
loop_
_entity_poly.entity_id
_entity_poly.type
_entity_poly.pdbx_seq_one_letter_code
_entity_poly.pdbx_strand_id
1 'polypeptide(L)'
;MVKGISDDRVSVDFERILRDLIEIEIINENLEDIKDGSIVLVDGNLYGRFTHVMEQIQLGGWHHLPLMLLESMQQLFRRCVEGRIMLVGVSKFSKTRVLTSALLSEKGVNLADPGYLDVELLYRWRTGYTGYTTPLLLGEYAIQKGMSDKYDSPDEYRRQYFRDIGPSREIWANHIIEEIPSSPAIAMFHVIPKEHNQPMRVDVPACCIGIRKKIKDVRPFEFIDPSAIEPIVKQLCDDFGGRDVHNALLYVVDQEVRLQGKTVDTVYMSVLGKELGVTLEYDRSSRRFLG
;
A
#
# COMPACT_ATOMS: atom_id res chain seq x y z
N MET A 1 -12.23 -5.20 29.89
CA MET A 1 -13.48 -5.90 29.48
C MET A 1 -13.81 -5.40 28.09
N VAL A 2 -13.50 -6.18 27.04
CA VAL A 2 -13.83 -5.84 25.66
C VAL A 2 -15.31 -6.12 25.48
N LYS A 3 -16.14 -5.08 25.56
CA LYS A 3 -17.56 -5.17 25.23
C LYS A 3 -17.72 -5.10 23.72
N GLY A 4 -18.24 -6.18 23.15
CA GLY A 4 -18.88 -6.15 21.83
C GLY A 4 -17.99 -6.55 20.67
N ILE A 5 -17.40 -7.73 20.71
CA ILE A 5 -17.15 -8.49 19.50
C ILE A 5 -18.44 -9.28 19.26
N SER A 6 -19.41 -8.65 18.59
CA SER A 6 -20.67 -9.33 18.23
C SER A 6 -20.59 -10.05 16.89
N ASP A 7 -19.45 -10.01 16.22
CA ASP A 7 -19.15 -10.82 15.05
C ASP A 7 -17.72 -11.34 15.17
N ASP A 8 -17.55 -12.65 15.14
CA ASP A 8 -16.29 -13.38 15.31
C ASP A 8 -15.26 -13.17 14.15
N ARG A 9 -15.40 -12.08 13.40
CA ARG A 9 -14.51 -11.76 12.27
C ARG A 9 -13.82 -10.43 12.51
N VAL A 10 -12.57 -10.51 12.92
CA VAL A 10 -11.62 -9.40 12.70
C VAL A 10 -11.65 -9.11 11.21
N SER A 11 -11.99 -7.89 10.81
CA SER A 11 -12.09 -7.58 9.38
C SER A 11 -10.71 -7.74 8.73
N VAL A 12 -10.68 -8.26 7.51
CA VAL A 12 -9.46 -8.38 6.70
C VAL A 12 -8.76 -7.01 6.57
N ASP A 13 -9.54 -5.93 6.59
CA ASP A 13 -9.01 -4.57 6.53
C ASP A 13 -8.26 -4.17 7.80
N PHE A 14 -8.72 -4.59 8.99
CA PHE A 14 -8.00 -4.35 10.24
C PHE A 14 -6.60 -4.99 10.21
N GLU A 15 -6.51 -6.27 9.86
CA GLU A 15 -5.22 -6.98 9.80
C GLU A 15 -4.28 -6.35 8.78
N ARG A 16 -4.82 -5.97 7.62
CA ARG A 16 -4.04 -5.34 6.55
C ARG A 16 -3.49 -3.99 6.99
N ILE A 17 -4.32 -3.11 7.56
CA ILE A 17 -3.92 -1.78 8.00
C ILE A 17 -2.94 -1.87 9.17
N LEU A 18 -3.17 -2.78 10.11
CA LEU A 18 -2.27 -2.99 11.25
C LEU A 18 -0.89 -3.47 10.77
N ARG A 19 -0.83 -4.41 9.83
CA ARG A 19 0.42 -4.88 9.25
C ARG A 19 1.16 -3.74 8.54
N ASP A 20 0.45 -2.96 7.72
CA ASP A 20 1.01 -1.83 7.00
C ASP A 20 1.52 -0.75 7.97
N LEU A 21 0.81 -0.50 9.08
CA LEU A 21 1.26 0.42 10.14
C LEU A 21 2.55 -0.07 10.79
N ILE A 22 2.59 -1.33 11.23
CA ILE A 22 3.78 -1.90 11.88
C ILE A 22 4.99 -1.84 10.95
N GLU A 23 4.83 -2.15 9.67
CA GLU A 23 5.90 -2.08 8.67
C GLU A 23 6.47 -0.65 8.55
N ILE A 24 5.61 0.37 8.47
CA ILE A 24 6.03 1.77 8.37
C ILE A 24 6.66 2.26 9.68
N GLU A 25 6.10 1.89 10.84
CA GLU A 25 6.66 2.25 12.15
C GLU A 25 8.06 1.66 12.35
N ILE A 26 8.29 0.40 11.99
CA ILE A 26 9.62 -0.22 12.05
C ILE A 26 10.63 0.58 11.21
N ILE A 27 10.25 1.07 10.03
CA ILE A 27 11.12 1.90 9.21
C ILE A 27 11.39 3.24 9.93
N ASN A 28 10.35 3.90 10.43
CA ASN A 28 10.47 5.18 11.12
C ASN A 28 11.35 5.10 12.38
N GLU A 29 11.23 4.05 13.17
CA GLU A 29 12.01 3.80 14.38
C GLU A 29 13.50 3.55 14.09
N ASN A 30 13.81 2.97 12.93
CA ASN A 30 15.17 2.62 12.53
C ASN A 30 15.80 3.60 11.54
N LEU A 31 15.17 4.74 11.27
CA LEU A 31 15.65 5.72 10.27
C LEU A 31 17.04 6.26 10.57
N GLU A 32 17.42 6.40 11.84
CA GLU A 32 18.74 6.91 12.22
C GLU A 32 19.86 5.88 11.93
N ASP A 33 19.52 4.59 11.84
CA ASP A 33 20.46 3.52 11.47
C ASP A 33 20.57 3.33 9.95
N ILE A 34 19.64 3.90 9.19
CA ILE A 34 19.64 3.83 7.73
C ILE A 34 20.54 4.94 7.18
N LYS A 35 21.56 4.53 6.42
CA LYS A 35 22.49 5.46 5.78
C LYS A 35 21.75 6.36 4.79
N ASP A 36 22.06 7.67 4.82
CA ASP A 36 21.50 8.64 3.87
C ASP A 36 21.73 8.22 2.41
N GLY A 37 20.70 8.36 1.60
CA GLY A 37 20.70 7.95 0.20
C GLY A 37 20.43 6.44 -0.02
N SER A 38 20.13 5.67 1.03
CA SER A 38 19.76 4.26 0.89
C SER A 38 18.39 4.11 0.24
N ILE A 39 18.24 2.98 -0.49
CA ILE A 39 16.95 2.51 -0.99
C ILE A 39 16.29 1.66 0.10
N VAL A 40 15.07 2.02 0.49
CA VAL A 40 14.24 1.27 1.40
C VAL A 40 13.12 0.60 0.59
N LEU A 41 13.14 -0.74 0.57
CA LEU A 41 12.12 -1.53 -0.13
C LEU A 41 10.99 -1.91 0.82
N VAL A 42 9.76 -1.74 0.36
CA VAL A 42 8.53 -2.09 1.09
C VAL A 42 7.72 -3.08 0.24
N ASP A 43 7.23 -4.17 0.84
CA ASP A 43 6.33 -5.09 0.15
C ASP A 43 4.92 -4.46 0.01
N GLY A 44 4.46 -4.34 -1.21
CA GLY A 44 3.20 -3.70 -1.54
C GLY A 44 3.34 -2.31 -2.16
N ASN A 45 2.19 -1.71 -2.51
CA ASN A 45 2.15 -0.40 -3.14
C ASN A 45 2.00 0.71 -2.09
N LEU A 46 2.67 1.84 -2.32
CA LEU A 46 2.62 2.98 -1.41
C LEU A 46 1.31 3.75 -1.54
N TYR A 47 0.83 3.96 -2.77
CA TYR A 47 -0.35 4.77 -3.00
C TYR A 47 -1.63 4.14 -2.42
N GLY A 48 -1.75 2.82 -2.45
CA GLY A 48 -2.89 2.09 -1.90
C GLY A 48 -3.09 2.35 -0.40
N ARG A 49 -2.01 2.65 0.31
CA ARG A 49 -2.07 2.95 1.75
C ARG A 49 -2.80 4.25 2.06
N PHE A 50 -2.79 5.24 1.17
CA PHE A 50 -3.63 6.44 1.31
C PHE A 50 -5.13 6.12 1.24
N THR A 51 -5.52 5.09 0.48
CA THR A 51 -6.92 4.71 0.36
C THR A 51 -7.49 4.09 1.62
N HIS A 52 -6.65 3.70 2.57
CA HIS A 52 -7.11 3.19 3.86
C HIS A 52 -7.84 4.23 4.70
N VAL A 53 -7.66 5.51 4.43
CA VAL A 53 -8.45 6.58 5.05
C VAL A 53 -9.96 6.38 4.83
N MET A 54 -10.33 5.69 3.75
CA MET A 54 -11.72 5.40 3.41
C MET A 54 -12.28 4.14 4.08
N GLU A 55 -11.43 3.37 4.77
CA GLU A 55 -11.84 2.13 5.43
C GLU A 55 -12.36 2.42 6.83
N GLN A 56 -13.52 1.89 7.15
CA GLN A 56 -14.08 1.97 8.50
C GLN A 56 -13.72 0.71 9.29
N ILE A 57 -12.95 0.91 10.35
CA ILE A 57 -12.62 -0.17 11.29
C ILE A 57 -13.68 -0.18 12.39
N GLN A 58 -14.55 -1.19 12.39
CA GLN A 58 -15.62 -1.35 13.38
C GLN A 58 -15.18 -2.09 14.65
N LEU A 59 -13.90 -2.13 14.93
CA LEU A 59 -13.35 -2.73 16.13
C LEU A 59 -13.23 -1.69 17.24
N GLY A 60 -13.88 -1.93 18.38
CA GLY A 60 -13.94 -0.97 19.48
C GLY A 60 -12.55 -0.51 19.94
N GLY A 61 -12.34 0.81 19.97
CA GLY A 61 -11.07 1.44 20.29
C GLY A 61 -10.04 1.56 19.16
N TRP A 62 -10.29 0.95 17.99
CA TRP A 62 -9.34 0.93 16.87
C TRP A 62 -9.80 1.69 15.61
N HIS A 63 -10.88 2.46 15.69
CA HIS A 63 -11.41 3.24 14.56
C HIS A 63 -10.38 4.20 13.95
N HIS A 64 -9.40 4.62 14.75
CA HIS A 64 -8.35 5.56 14.35
C HIS A 64 -7.12 4.90 13.70
N LEU A 65 -7.09 3.57 13.59
CA LEU A 65 -5.95 2.84 13.02
C LEU A 65 -5.53 3.31 11.62
N PRO A 66 -6.46 3.59 10.67
CA PRO A 66 -6.08 4.12 9.37
C PRO A 66 -5.38 5.49 9.45
N LEU A 67 -5.77 6.35 10.40
CA LEU A 67 -5.14 7.65 10.59
C LEU A 67 -3.73 7.53 11.18
N MET A 68 -3.52 6.57 12.08
CA MET A 68 -2.17 6.28 12.59
C MET A 68 -1.24 5.86 11.46
N LEU A 69 -1.71 4.98 10.55
CA LEU A 69 -0.93 4.59 9.37
C LEU A 69 -0.59 5.80 8.49
N LEU A 70 -1.57 6.69 8.25
CA LEU A 70 -1.35 7.90 7.44
C LEU A 70 -0.35 8.85 8.10
N GLU A 71 -0.42 9.06 9.41
CA GLU A 71 0.53 9.88 10.17
C GLU A 71 1.96 9.34 10.04
N SER A 72 2.12 8.02 10.24
CA SER A 72 3.42 7.35 10.07
C SER A 72 3.95 7.46 8.64
N MET A 73 3.09 7.31 7.64
CA MET A 73 3.48 7.52 6.24
C MET A 73 3.90 8.96 5.95
N GLN A 74 3.20 9.95 6.50
CA GLN A 74 3.57 11.35 6.33
C GLN A 74 4.93 11.66 6.97
N GLN A 75 5.26 11.04 8.11
CA GLN A 75 6.59 11.14 8.72
C GLN A 75 7.65 10.54 7.79
N LEU A 76 7.42 9.35 7.25
CA LEU A 76 8.35 8.70 6.32
C LEU A 76 8.54 9.53 5.05
N PHE A 77 7.49 10.10 4.48
CA PHE A 77 7.58 10.96 3.30
C PHE A 77 8.34 12.25 3.55
N ARG A 78 8.29 12.82 4.76
CA ARG A 78 9.15 13.96 5.11
C ARG A 78 10.63 13.59 4.97
N ARG A 79 11.03 12.40 5.41
CA ARG A 79 12.41 11.90 5.24
C ARG A 79 12.80 11.68 3.77
N CYS A 80 11.85 11.25 2.94
CA CYS A 80 12.05 11.19 1.50
C CYS A 80 12.26 12.58 0.88
N VAL A 81 11.47 13.58 1.29
CA VAL A 81 11.58 14.97 0.82
C VAL A 81 12.93 15.59 1.24
N GLU A 82 13.43 15.27 2.41
CA GLU A 82 14.75 15.66 2.91
C GLU A 82 15.90 14.98 2.15
N GLY A 83 15.61 14.01 1.29
CA GLY A 83 16.60 13.27 0.51
C GLY A 83 17.39 12.24 1.32
N ARG A 84 16.92 11.89 2.52
CA ARG A 84 17.60 10.92 3.40
C ARG A 84 17.44 9.50 2.94
N ILE A 85 16.27 9.16 2.38
CA ILE A 85 15.99 7.81 1.87
C ILE A 85 15.27 7.87 0.53
N MET A 86 15.41 6.81 -0.26
CA MET A 86 14.60 6.53 -1.44
C MET A 86 13.65 5.37 -1.11
N LEU A 87 12.37 5.68 -0.89
CA LEU A 87 11.36 4.70 -0.58
C LEU A 87 10.81 4.08 -1.87
N VAL A 88 10.76 2.75 -1.94
CA VAL A 88 10.29 2.00 -3.11
C VAL A 88 9.33 0.90 -2.67
N GLY A 89 8.06 1.02 -3.04
CA GLY A 89 7.06 -0.02 -2.84
C GLY A 89 7.03 -0.98 -4.03
N VAL A 90 7.10 -2.28 -3.78
CA VAL A 90 7.08 -3.32 -4.82
C VAL A 90 5.91 -4.26 -4.59
N SER A 91 5.00 -4.36 -5.57
CA SER A 91 3.83 -5.22 -5.49
C SER A 91 3.83 -6.27 -6.60
N LYS A 92 3.80 -7.55 -6.19
CA LYS A 92 3.85 -8.71 -7.10
C LYS A 92 2.53 -8.98 -7.82
N PHE A 93 1.41 -8.77 -7.12
CA PHE A 93 0.07 -9.11 -7.60
C PHE A 93 -0.88 -7.90 -7.53
N SER A 94 -0.50 -6.83 -8.24
CA SER A 94 -1.31 -5.63 -8.26
C SER A 94 -2.64 -5.84 -8.98
N LYS A 95 -3.74 -5.44 -8.33
CA LYS A 95 -5.09 -5.45 -8.92
C LYS A 95 -5.49 -4.08 -9.48
N THR A 96 -4.52 -3.19 -9.70
CA THR A 96 -4.78 -1.85 -10.22
C THR A 96 -5.16 -1.88 -11.71
N ARG A 97 -5.94 -0.87 -12.11
CA ARG A 97 -6.36 -0.59 -13.48
C ARG A 97 -5.99 0.83 -13.92
N VAL A 98 -5.08 1.46 -13.19
CA VAL A 98 -4.76 2.89 -13.37
C VAL A 98 -4.06 3.12 -14.71
N LEU A 99 -3.06 2.30 -15.04
CA LEU A 99 -2.36 2.39 -16.33
C LEU A 99 -3.33 2.11 -17.50
N THR A 100 -4.15 1.07 -17.36
CA THR A 100 -5.16 0.73 -18.37
C THR A 100 -6.14 1.88 -18.59
N SER A 101 -6.62 2.50 -17.51
CA SER A 101 -7.50 3.68 -17.57
C SER A 101 -6.81 4.87 -18.24
N ALA A 102 -5.54 5.11 -17.92
CA ALA A 102 -4.76 6.19 -18.52
C ALA A 102 -4.60 6.02 -20.02
N LEU A 103 -4.24 4.81 -20.48
CA LEU A 103 -4.07 4.51 -21.90
C LEU A 103 -5.40 4.60 -22.69
N LEU A 104 -6.51 4.20 -22.09
CA LEU A 104 -7.83 4.36 -22.69
C LEU A 104 -8.24 5.84 -22.77
N SER A 105 -7.97 6.61 -21.73
CA SER A 105 -8.24 8.05 -21.71
C SER A 105 -7.46 8.81 -22.78
N GLU A 106 -6.19 8.45 -23.04
CA GLU A 106 -5.41 9.01 -24.14
C GLU A 106 -6.04 8.73 -25.52
N LYS A 107 -6.79 7.64 -25.65
CA LYS A 107 -7.56 7.29 -26.86
C LYS A 107 -8.97 7.89 -26.89
N GLY A 108 -9.30 8.75 -25.90
CA GLY A 108 -10.64 9.34 -25.77
C GLY A 108 -11.71 8.37 -25.27
N VAL A 109 -11.32 7.22 -24.69
CA VAL A 109 -12.22 6.21 -24.16
C VAL A 109 -12.22 6.29 -22.64
N ASN A 110 -13.31 6.77 -22.06
CA ASN A 110 -13.50 6.83 -20.62
C ASN A 110 -14.49 5.73 -20.18
N LEU A 111 -13.96 4.66 -19.64
CA LEU A 111 -14.76 3.56 -19.08
C LEU A 111 -14.71 3.63 -17.53
N ALA A 112 -15.85 3.41 -16.91
CA ALA A 112 -15.93 3.28 -15.43
C ALA A 112 -15.11 2.06 -14.96
N ASP A 113 -15.16 0.95 -15.69
CA ASP A 113 -14.31 -0.23 -15.52
C ASP A 113 -13.64 -0.59 -16.84
N PRO A 114 -12.31 -0.49 -16.95
CA PRO A 114 -11.58 -0.84 -18.18
C PRO A 114 -11.53 -2.34 -18.47
N GLY A 115 -12.07 -3.19 -17.61
CA GLY A 115 -12.21 -4.64 -17.80
C GLY A 115 -10.92 -5.45 -17.61
N TYR A 116 -9.74 -4.83 -17.67
CA TYR A 116 -8.44 -5.51 -17.52
C TYR A 116 -7.61 -4.88 -16.39
N LEU A 117 -6.92 -5.72 -15.64
CA LEU A 117 -5.88 -5.27 -14.72
C LEU A 117 -4.65 -4.81 -15.52
N ASP A 118 -3.90 -3.86 -14.97
CA ASP A 118 -2.67 -3.37 -15.61
C ASP A 118 -1.68 -4.50 -15.89
N VAL A 119 -1.51 -5.42 -14.93
CA VAL A 119 -0.64 -6.58 -15.07
C VAL A 119 -1.13 -7.57 -16.14
N GLU A 120 -2.44 -7.73 -16.32
CA GLU A 120 -3.02 -8.58 -17.36
C GLU A 120 -2.81 -7.97 -18.74
N LEU A 121 -3.04 -6.66 -18.86
CA LEU A 121 -2.81 -5.92 -20.11
C LEU A 121 -1.35 -6.07 -20.53
N LEU A 122 -0.42 -5.77 -19.65
CA LEU A 122 1.02 -5.85 -19.91
C LEU A 122 1.45 -7.28 -20.20
N TYR A 123 0.93 -8.27 -19.48
CA TYR A 123 1.24 -9.69 -19.71
C TYR A 123 0.80 -10.15 -21.10
N ARG A 124 -0.36 -9.72 -21.57
CA ARG A 124 -0.90 -10.08 -22.89
C ARG A 124 -0.18 -9.37 -24.04
N TRP A 125 0.21 -8.11 -23.83
CA TRP A 125 0.78 -7.27 -24.90
C TRP A 125 2.28 -7.28 -24.95
N ARG A 126 2.96 -7.75 -23.92
CA ARG A 126 4.39 -8.01 -24.00
C ARG A 126 4.64 -9.13 -25.00
N THR A 127 5.38 -8.86 -26.01
CA THR A 127 5.81 -9.83 -27.03
C THR A 127 7.09 -10.57 -26.62
N GLY A 128 7.17 -11.05 -25.36
CA GLY A 128 8.35 -11.75 -24.85
C GLY A 128 9.46 -10.87 -24.31
N TYR A 129 9.29 -9.54 -24.29
CA TYR A 129 10.35 -8.60 -23.89
C TYR A 129 10.38 -8.28 -22.39
N THR A 130 11.60 -8.00 -21.91
CA THR A 130 11.84 -7.31 -20.63
C THR A 130 11.63 -5.80 -20.82
N GLY A 131 11.36 -5.09 -19.74
CA GLY A 131 11.24 -3.64 -19.82
C GLY A 131 10.43 -3.05 -18.67
N TYR A 132 10.09 -1.80 -18.82
CA TYR A 132 9.28 -1.07 -17.85
C TYR A 132 8.34 -0.10 -18.58
N THR A 133 7.24 0.26 -17.91
CA THR A 133 6.29 1.23 -18.44
C THR A 133 6.73 2.66 -18.14
N THR A 134 6.30 3.61 -18.97
CA THR A 134 6.41 5.04 -18.65
C THR A 134 5.75 5.29 -17.29
N PRO A 135 6.43 5.98 -16.36
CA PRO A 135 5.87 6.24 -15.05
C PRO A 135 4.69 7.20 -15.11
N LEU A 136 3.69 6.91 -14.28
CA LEU A 136 2.46 7.69 -14.15
C LEU A 136 2.39 8.29 -12.75
N LEU A 137 2.14 9.59 -12.62
CA LEU A 137 1.94 10.22 -11.33
C LEU A 137 0.52 9.95 -10.82
N LEU A 138 0.45 9.50 -9.56
CA LEU A 138 -0.78 9.29 -8.82
C LEU A 138 -1.04 10.50 -7.92
N GLY A 139 -2.20 11.10 -8.10
CA GLY A 139 -2.63 12.30 -7.41
C GLY A 139 -3.94 12.11 -6.63
N GLU A 140 -4.51 13.20 -6.16
CA GLU A 140 -5.72 13.21 -5.36
C GLU A 140 -6.94 12.61 -6.07
N TYR A 141 -6.97 12.68 -7.39
CA TYR A 141 -8.10 12.22 -8.20
C TYR A 141 -8.56 10.78 -7.92
N ALA A 142 -7.62 9.88 -7.60
CA ALA A 142 -7.98 8.49 -7.30
C ALA A 142 -8.50 8.32 -5.86
N ILE A 143 -8.03 9.14 -4.90
CA ILE A 143 -8.54 9.18 -3.54
C ILE A 143 -9.95 9.77 -3.54
N GLN A 144 -10.14 10.90 -4.21
CA GLN A 144 -11.44 11.56 -4.33
C GLN A 144 -12.49 10.67 -4.98
N LYS A 145 -12.12 9.94 -6.03
CA LYS A 145 -13.01 8.97 -6.67
C LYS A 145 -13.45 7.90 -5.68
N GLY A 146 -12.54 7.31 -4.94
CA GLY A 146 -12.88 6.29 -3.94
C GLY A 146 -13.78 6.83 -2.83
N MET A 147 -13.57 8.09 -2.41
CA MET A 147 -14.46 8.75 -1.44
C MET A 147 -15.86 8.98 -2.00
N SER A 148 -15.98 9.45 -3.25
CA SER A 148 -17.29 9.67 -3.90
C SER A 148 -18.06 8.37 -4.17
N ASP A 149 -17.35 7.26 -4.35
CA ASP A 149 -17.98 5.95 -4.55
C ASP A 149 -18.55 5.35 -3.24
N LYS A 150 -18.04 5.78 -2.08
CA LYS A 150 -18.46 5.28 -0.75
C LYS A 150 -19.37 6.23 0.03
N TYR A 151 -19.27 7.52 -0.21
CA TYR A 151 -19.97 8.56 0.58
C TYR A 151 -20.60 9.60 -0.32
N ASP A 152 -21.83 10.00 -0.02
CA ASP A 152 -22.56 11.00 -0.80
C ASP A 152 -21.95 12.41 -0.68
N SER A 153 -21.23 12.67 0.41
CA SER A 153 -20.55 13.95 0.61
C SER A 153 -19.34 13.84 1.54
N PRO A 154 -18.38 14.79 1.46
CA PRO A 154 -17.27 14.87 2.42
C PRO A 154 -17.74 15.01 3.88
N ASP A 155 -18.89 15.68 4.11
CA ASP A 155 -19.44 15.84 5.46
C ASP A 155 -20.05 14.53 5.98
N GLU A 156 -20.59 13.70 5.11
CA GLU A 156 -21.05 12.37 5.47
C GLU A 156 -19.86 11.48 5.84
N TYR A 157 -18.81 11.49 5.04
CA TYR A 157 -17.56 10.80 5.34
C TYR A 157 -17.03 11.20 6.72
N ARG A 158 -16.88 12.50 6.99
CA ARG A 158 -16.40 13.00 8.28
C ARG A 158 -17.30 12.55 9.43
N ARG A 159 -18.60 12.68 9.31
CA ARG A 159 -19.55 12.27 10.36
C ARG A 159 -19.49 10.78 10.66
N GLN A 160 -19.37 9.95 9.65
CA GLN A 160 -19.29 8.49 9.85
C GLN A 160 -17.92 8.08 10.42
N TYR A 161 -16.86 8.62 9.85
CA TYR A 161 -15.48 8.26 10.22
C TYR A 161 -15.12 8.74 11.64
N PHE A 162 -15.55 9.96 12.02
CA PHE A 162 -15.21 10.56 13.31
C PHE A 162 -16.22 10.30 14.41
N ARG A 163 -17.35 9.65 14.12
CA ARG A 163 -18.41 9.40 15.10
C ARG A 163 -17.90 8.81 16.42
N ASP A 164 -16.91 7.95 16.35
CA ASP A 164 -16.40 7.18 17.48
C ASP A 164 -15.00 7.65 17.98
N ILE A 165 -14.44 8.70 17.37
CA ILE A 165 -13.08 9.19 17.70
C ILE A 165 -13.08 10.11 18.93
N GLY A 166 -14.15 10.86 19.15
CA GLY A 166 -14.28 11.85 20.23
C GLY A 166 -13.57 13.18 19.97
N PRO A 167 -13.99 14.26 20.66
CA PRO A 167 -13.59 15.63 20.33
C PRO A 167 -12.09 15.91 20.44
N SER A 168 -11.39 15.29 21.40
CA SER A 168 -9.95 15.50 21.59
C SER A 168 -9.08 14.94 20.48
N ARG A 169 -9.55 13.93 19.77
CA ARG A 169 -8.85 13.33 18.64
C ARG A 169 -9.31 13.88 17.29
N GLU A 170 -10.41 14.58 17.25
CA GLU A 170 -10.94 15.17 16.01
C GLU A 170 -9.98 16.21 15.41
N ILE A 171 -9.34 17.03 16.24
CA ILE A 171 -8.33 18.00 15.78
C ILE A 171 -7.16 17.30 15.13
N TRP A 172 -6.62 16.27 15.78
CA TRP A 172 -5.53 15.44 15.24
C TRP A 172 -5.94 14.76 13.94
N ALA A 173 -7.12 14.15 13.89
CA ALA A 173 -7.63 13.46 12.72
C ALA A 173 -7.82 14.40 11.51
N ASN A 174 -8.40 15.60 11.73
CA ASN A 174 -8.54 16.62 10.70
C ASN A 174 -7.19 17.07 10.17
N HIS A 175 -6.21 17.30 11.05
CA HIS A 175 -4.85 17.69 10.65
C HIS A 175 -4.21 16.66 9.71
N ILE A 176 -4.28 15.37 10.04
CA ILE A 176 -3.71 14.30 9.20
C ILE A 176 -4.38 14.27 7.82
N ILE A 177 -5.72 14.36 7.77
CA ILE A 177 -6.46 14.33 6.51
C ILE A 177 -6.16 15.56 5.64
N GLU A 178 -6.06 16.73 6.25
CA GLU A 178 -5.73 17.98 5.55
C GLU A 178 -4.29 17.99 5.00
N GLU A 179 -3.39 17.20 5.58
CA GLU A 179 -2.03 17.05 5.06
C GLU A 179 -1.90 16.08 3.89
N ILE A 180 -2.84 15.16 3.65
CA ILE A 180 -2.77 14.18 2.55
C ILE A 180 -2.51 14.86 1.19
N PRO A 181 -3.26 15.90 0.78
CA PRO A 181 -3.03 16.58 -0.49
C PRO A 181 -1.63 17.21 -0.62
N SER A 182 -0.98 17.50 0.52
CA SER A 182 0.35 18.10 0.60
C SER A 182 1.49 17.07 0.59
N SER A 183 1.17 15.78 0.71
CA SER A 183 2.13 14.69 0.59
C SER A 183 2.76 14.65 -0.81
N PRO A 184 3.98 14.11 -0.97
CA PRO A 184 4.57 13.90 -2.29
C PRO A 184 3.66 13.05 -3.18
N ALA A 185 3.55 13.41 -4.45
CA ALA A 185 2.94 12.54 -5.44
C ALA A 185 3.69 11.20 -5.51
N ILE A 186 3.00 10.15 -5.93
CA ILE A 186 3.61 8.83 -6.12
C ILE A 186 3.76 8.56 -7.61
N ALA A 187 4.97 8.26 -8.06
CA ALA A 187 5.23 7.73 -9.39
C ALA A 187 4.98 6.23 -9.39
N MET A 188 4.05 5.78 -10.21
CA MET A 188 3.72 4.37 -10.40
C MET A 188 4.19 3.90 -11.78
N PHE A 189 4.83 2.75 -11.83
CA PHE A 189 5.21 2.08 -13.08
C PHE A 189 5.23 0.57 -12.89
N HIS A 190 5.37 -0.16 -13.99
CA HIS A 190 5.51 -1.61 -13.97
C HIS A 190 6.85 -2.01 -14.55
N VAL A 191 7.47 -3.04 -13.95
CA VAL A 191 8.75 -3.62 -14.38
C VAL A 191 8.54 -5.09 -14.75
N ILE A 192 9.06 -5.50 -15.90
CA ILE A 192 9.15 -6.90 -16.34
C ILE A 192 10.65 -7.25 -16.39
N PRO A 193 11.21 -7.80 -15.31
CA PRO A 193 12.67 -7.97 -15.17
C PRO A 193 13.25 -9.04 -16.09
N LYS A 194 12.47 -10.05 -16.44
CA LYS A 194 12.84 -11.10 -17.40
C LYS A 194 11.67 -11.52 -18.27
N GLU A 195 11.96 -12.08 -19.43
CA GLU A 195 10.97 -12.69 -20.31
C GLU A 195 10.09 -13.69 -19.53
N HIS A 196 8.83 -13.74 -19.90
CA HIS A 196 7.81 -14.63 -19.31
C HIS A 196 7.48 -14.42 -17.83
N ASN A 197 8.07 -13.42 -17.16
CA ASN A 197 7.69 -13.07 -15.79
C ASN A 197 6.48 -12.14 -15.75
N GLN A 198 5.78 -12.18 -14.64
CA GLN A 198 4.67 -11.26 -14.40
C GLN A 198 5.22 -9.84 -14.16
N PRO A 199 4.54 -8.81 -14.66
CA PRO A 199 4.88 -7.44 -14.34
C PRO A 199 4.74 -7.18 -12.84
N MET A 200 5.74 -6.54 -12.24
CA MET A 200 5.68 -6.02 -10.88
C MET A 200 5.28 -4.55 -10.94
N ARG A 201 4.33 -4.15 -10.10
CA ARG A 201 4.05 -2.74 -9.88
C ARG A 201 5.06 -2.16 -8.90
N VAL A 202 5.56 -0.98 -9.22
CA VAL A 202 6.50 -0.21 -8.40
C VAL A 202 5.90 1.17 -8.14
N ASP A 203 5.92 1.58 -6.88
CA ASP A 203 5.50 2.91 -6.42
C ASP A 203 6.69 3.61 -5.77
N VAL A 204 6.95 4.87 -6.16
CA VAL A 204 8.05 5.67 -5.60
C VAL A 204 7.54 7.09 -5.32
N PRO A 205 7.81 7.69 -4.16
CA PRO A 205 7.53 9.11 -3.96
C PRO A 205 8.26 9.95 -5.01
N ALA A 206 7.53 10.82 -5.70
CA ALA A 206 8.07 11.61 -6.81
C ALA A 206 9.30 12.44 -6.43
N CYS A 207 9.39 12.88 -5.16
CA CYS A 207 10.55 13.60 -4.64
C CYS A 207 11.83 12.75 -4.68
N CYS A 208 11.75 11.43 -4.53
CA CYS A 208 12.90 10.53 -4.61
C CYS A 208 13.51 10.43 -6.02
N ILE A 209 12.76 10.79 -7.04
CA ILE A 209 13.19 10.80 -8.44
C ILE A 209 13.31 12.24 -9.00
N GLY A 210 13.49 13.23 -8.12
CA GLY A 210 13.74 14.62 -8.48
C GLY A 210 12.50 15.44 -8.89
N ILE A 211 11.29 14.89 -8.76
CA ILE A 211 10.03 15.54 -9.15
C ILE A 211 9.34 16.12 -7.92
N ARG A 212 9.32 17.45 -7.80
CA ARG A 212 8.74 18.15 -6.64
C ARG A 212 7.25 18.44 -6.83
N LYS A 213 6.45 17.39 -7.06
CA LYS A 213 4.98 17.48 -7.12
C LYS A 213 4.35 16.87 -5.89
N LYS A 214 3.29 17.52 -5.42
CA LYS A 214 2.42 17.03 -4.35
C LYS A 214 1.21 16.32 -4.95
N ILE A 215 0.53 15.49 -4.16
CA ILE A 215 -0.68 14.77 -4.58
C ILE A 215 -1.71 15.71 -5.23
N LYS A 216 -1.96 16.90 -4.62
CA LYS A 216 -2.90 17.91 -5.14
C LYS A 216 -2.51 18.54 -6.47
N ASP A 217 -1.22 18.50 -6.82
CA ASP A 217 -0.69 19.19 -8.01
C ASP A 217 -0.67 18.27 -9.25
N VAL A 218 -1.05 17.01 -9.09
CA VAL A 218 -1.04 16.00 -10.15
C VAL A 218 -2.33 16.05 -10.96
N ARG A 219 -2.19 16.21 -12.27
CA ARG A 219 -3.32 16.08 -13.19
C ARG A 219 -3.66 14.59 -13.40
N PRO A 220 -4.93 14.27 -13.69
CA PRO A 220 -5.30 12.91 -14.04
C PRO A 220 -4.44 12.36 -15.18
N PHE A 221 -3.88 11.17 -14.98
CA PHE A 221 -3.08 10.45 -15.97
C PHE A 221 -1.83 11.20 -16.48
N GLU A 222 -1.13 11.86 -15.57
CA GLU A 222 0.09 12.58 -15.92
C GLU A 222 1.29 11.65 -15.98
N PHE A 223 1.80 11.41 -17.18
CA PHE A 223 3.04 10.67 -17.42
C PHE A 223 4.28 11.56 -17.23
N ILE A 224 5.39 10.94 -16.80
CA ILE A 224 6.68 11.60 -16.62
C ILE A 224 7.78 10.90 -17.43
N ASP A 225 8.93 11.57 -17.56
CA ASP A 225 10.08 11.04 -18.29
C ASP A 225 10.56 9.71 -17.65
N PRO A 226 10.63 8.62 -18.41
CA PRO A 226 11.06 7.33 -17.90
C PRO A 226 12.53 7.30 -17.44
N SER A 227 13.39 8.20 -17.90
CA SER A 227 14.78 8.29 -17.45
C SER A 227 14.90 8.52 -15.94
N ALA A 228 13.91 9.16 -15.32
CA ALA A 228 13.88 9.43 -13.88
C ALA A 228 13.86 8.15 -13.01
N ILE A 229 13.39 7.03 -13.55
CA ILE A 229 13.27 5.76 -12.79
C ILE A 229 14.32 4.72 -13.17
N GLU A 230 15.16 4.95 -14.17
CA GLU A 230 16.15 3.97 -14.65
C GLU A 230 17.07 3.41 -13.56
N PRO A 231 17.59 4.21 -12.61
CA PRO A 231 18.42 3.68 -11.53
C PRO A 231 17.66 2.68 -10.64
N ILE A 232 16.37 2.93 -10.38
CA ILE A 232 15.51 2.05 -9.59
C ILE A 232 15.22 0.76 -10.35
N VAL A 233 14.87 0.88 -11.64
CA VAL A 233 14.61 -0.29 -12.50
C VAL A 233 15.84 -1.17 -12.57
N LYS A 234 17.04 -0.58 -12.73
CA LYS A 234 18.30 -1.33 -12.74
C LYS A 234 18.48 -2.10 -11.44
N GLN A 235 18.33 -1.44 -10.29
CA GLN A 235 18.48 -2.10 -8.98
C GLN A 235 17.47 -3.26 -8.82
N LEU A 236 16.20 -3.05 -9.17
CA LEU A 236 15.18 -4.10 -9.09
C LEU A 236 15.47 -5.28 -10.02
N CYS A 237 16.06 -5.03 -11.19
CA CYS A 237 16.49 -6.09 -12.11
C CYS A 237 17.72 -6.84 -11.60
N ASP A 238 18.67 -6.15 -10.96
CA ASP A 238 19.86 -6.76 -10.36
C ASP A 238 19.48 -7.64 -9.16
N ASP A 239 18.49 -7.22 -8.36
CA ASP A 239 17.97 -7.96 -7.20
C ASP A 239 16.94 -9.04 -7.58
N PHE A 240 16.65 -9.22 -8.86
CA PHE A 240 15.63 -10.17 -9.29
C PHE A 240 16.07 -11.63 -9.13
N GLY A 241 15.50 -12.34 -8.16
CA GLY A 241 15.85 -13.73 -7.82
C GLY A 241 15.12 -14.80 -8.62
N GLY A 242 14.26 -14.44 -9.57
CA GLY A 242 13.50 -15.39 -10.40
C GLY A 242 11.97 -15.31 -10.16
N ARG A 243 11.24 -16.23 -10.77
CA ARG A 243 9.77 -16.21 -10.81
C ARG A 243 9.13 -16.28 -9.42
N ASP A 244 9.68 -17.10 -8.54
CA ASP A 244 9.09 -17.33 -7.21
C ASP A 244 9.62 -16.34 -6.16
N VAL A 245 10.80 -15.79 -6.37
CA VAL A 245 11.48 -14.89 -5.45
C VAL A 245 11.17 -13.43 -5.73
N HIS A 246 11.00 -13.03 -7.00
CA HIS A 246 10.75 -11.67 -7.50
C HIS A 246 11.84 -10.66 -7.14
N ASN A 247 12.03 -10.37 -5.86
CA ASN A 247 13.12 -9.55 -5.33
C ASN A 247 13.80 -10.31 -4.21
N ALA A 248 15.11 -10.51 -4.31
CA ALA A 248 15.87 -11.34 -3.39
C ALA A 248 15.88 -10.80 -1.97
N LEU A 249 15.97 -9.47 -1.80
CA LEU A 249 15.98 -8.83 -0.48
C LEU A 249 14.65 -8.98 0.23
N LEU A 250 13.54 -8.68 -0.44
CA LEU A 250 12.19 -8.86 0.13
C LEU A 250 11.89 -10.32 0.45
N TYR A 251 12.39 -11.24 -0.37
CA TYR A 251 12.23 -12.68 -0.12
C TYR A 251 12.97 -13.14 1.14
N VAL A 252 14.22 -12.69 1.33
CA VAL A 252 14.99 -13.03 2.54
C VAL A 252 14.28 -12.51 3.78
N VAL A 253 13.81 -11.27 3.78
CA VAL A 253 13.04 -10.70 4.90
C VAL A 253 11.78 -11.50 5.16
N ASP A 254 11.01 -11.86 4.12
CA ASP A 254 9.79 -12.68 4.27
C ASP A 254 10.09 -14.05 4.91
N GLN A 255 11.22 -14.66 4.57
CA GLN A 255 11.64 -15.93 5.21
C GLN A 255 12.02 -15.75 6.68
N GLU A 256 12.71 -14.67 7.02
CA GLU A 256 13.15 -14.38 8.39
C GLU A 256 11.98 -14.04 9.33
N VAL A 257 11.00 -13.26 8.84
CA VAL A 257 9.85 -12.86 9.65
C VAL A 257 8.72 -13.89 9.67
N ARG A 258 8.81 -14.91 8.83
CA ARG A 258 7.76 -15.92 8.68
C ARG A 258 7.65 -16.80 9.91
N LEU A 259 6.58 -16.63 10.66
CA LEU A 259 6.28 -17.51 11.79
C LEU A 259 5.92 -18.91 11.31
N GLN A 260 6.55 -19.93 11.90
CA GLN A 260 6.16 -21.31 11.64
C GLN A 260 4.72 -21.53 12.15
N GLY A 261 3.86 -22.11 11.31
CA GLY A 261 2.45 -22.35 11.64
C GLY A 261 2.26 -23.06 12.98
N LYS A 262 3.16 -24.01 13.33
CA LYS A 262 3.14 -24.68 14.64
C LYS A 262 3.36 -23.70 15.80
N THR A 263 4.24 -22.72 15.67
CA THR A 263 4.48 -21.68 16.68
C THR A 263 3.27 -20.76 16.81
N VAL A 264 2.65 -20.39 15.72
CA VAL A 264 1.40 -19.61 15.74
C VAL A 264 0.32 -20.37 16.50
N ASP A 265 0.06 -21.61 16.12
CA ASP A 265 -1.01 -22.43 16.70
C ASP A 265 -0.79 -22.75 18.18
N THR A 266 0.46 -23.02 18.60
CA THR A 266 0.73 -23.50 19.99
C THR A 266 1.06 -22.38 20.96
N VAL A 267 1.68 -21.30 20.51
CA VAL A 267 2.12 -20.20 21.38
C VAL A 267 1.20 -19.00 21.24
N TYR A 268 1.14 -18.40 20.05
CA TYR A 268 0.42 -17.14 19.88
C TYR A 268 -1.08 -17.29 20.08
N MET A 269 -1.70 -18.31 19.50
CA MET A 269 -3.14 -18.54 19.65
C MET A 269 -3.52 -18.88 21.09
N SER A 270 -2.66 -19.62 21.79
CA SER A 270 -2.89 -19.94 23.21
C SER A 270 -2.78 -18.71 24.10
N VAL A 271 -1.76 -17.87 23.89
CA VAL A 271 -1.55 -16.64 24.67
C VAL A 271 -2.68 -15.64 24.39
N LEU A 272 -3.00 -15.40 23.12
CA LEU A 272 -4.09 -14.51 22.72
C LEU A 272 -5.44 -14.98 23.26
N GLY A 273 -5.73 -16.28 23.18
CA GLY A 273 -6.95 -16.85 23.73
C GLY A 273 -7.07 -16.60 25.24
N LYS A 274 -5.97 -16.78 25.98
CA LYS A 274 -5.92 -16.52 27.41
C LYS A 274 -6.10 -15.04 27.76
N GLU A 275 -5.42 -14.14 27.04
CA GLU A 275 -5.51 -12.68 27.25
C GLU A 275 -6.90 -12.14 26.88
N LEU A 276 -7.52 -12.66 25.83
CA LEU A 276 -8.84 -12.27 25.37
C LEU A 276 -9.97 -12.98 26.14
N GLY A 277 -9.65 -14.00 26.96
CA GLY A 277 -10.64 -14.80 27.69
C GLY A 277 -11.55 -15.63 26.78
N VAL A 278 -11.06 -16.00 25.57
CA VAL A 278 -11.79 -16.79 24.58
C VAL A 278 -11.00 -18.05 24.23
N THR A 279 -11.70 -19.15 23.97
CA THR A 279 -11.06 -20.33 23.39
C THR A 279 -11.02 -20.16 21.88
N LEU A 280 -9.84 -19.88 21.36
CA LEU A 280 -9.64 -19.80 19.91
C LEU A 280 -9.51 -21.23 19.39
N GLU A 281 -10.62 -21.82 18.95
CA GLU A 281 -10.60 -23.09 18.24
C GLU A 281 -10.23 -22.86 16.78
N TYR A 282 -9.06 -23.35 16.41
CA TYR A 282 -8.65 -23.40 15.01
C TYR A 282 -9.37 -24.56 14.33
N ASP A 283 -10.35 -24.28 13.48
CA ASP A 283 -11.00 -25.32 12.69
C ASP A 283 -10.01 -25.92 11.66
N ARG A 284 -9.39 -27.02 12.08
CA ARG A 284 -8.49 -27.81 11.22
C ARG A 284 -9.21 -28.47 10.05
N SER A 285 -10.54 -28.49 10.05
CA SER A 285 -11.34 -29.10 8.98
C SER A 285 -11.33 -28.26 7.71
N SER A 286 -11.24 -26.94 7.80
CA SER A 286 -11.22 -26.04 6.65
C SER A 286 -9.99 -26.21 5.76
N ARG A 287 -8.86 -26.68 6.30
CA ARG A 287 -7.64 -26.95 5.52
C ARG A 287 -7.72 -28.21 4.63
N ARG A 288 -8.66 -29.12 4.89
CA ARG A 288 -8.81 -30.37 4.11
C ARG A 288 -9.56 -30.17 2.79
N PHE A 289 -10.19 -29.00 2.61
CA PHE A 289 -10.98 -28.70 1.42
C PHE A 289 -10.33 -27.71 0.46
N LEU A 290 -9.08 -27.26 0.74
CA LEU A 290 -8.31 -26.32 -0.08
C LEU A 290 -7.04 -26.96 -0.66
N GLY A 291 -6.99 -28.29 -0.75
CA GLY A 291 -5.94 -29.06 -1.42
C GLY A 291 -6.29 -29.38 -2.86
#